data_9c8e87c64f8611e2cd0b2c973b6ce5f0
#
_entry.id   9c8e87c64f8611e2cd0b2c973b6ce5f0
#
_cell.length_a   1.000
_cell.length_b   1.000
_cell.length_c   1.000
_cell.angle_alpha   90.00
_cell.angle_beta   90.00
_cell.angle_gamma   90.00
#
_symmetry.space_group_name_H-M   'P 1'
#
loop_
_entity.id
_entity.type
_entity.pdbx_description
1 polymer ?
#
loop_
_entity_poly.entity_id
_entity_poly.type
_entity_poly.pdbx_seq_one_letter_code
_entity_poly.pdbx_strand_id
1 'polypeptide(L)'
;KNYGKTDFIAVEGQHVDVGDPIVEVYEWGYNDETLSILLDLQKKILTYQTEVRLAGIIDEQLNDINRRIDAKAQEIQQAVAEGRLVNMLPLEREMGALLDERMAYLKTSVMQDAQLAEYYNQENELLRQIAGWRTSVGARETGTVSFYFDGCEALMKPENIGRFTKKALQEVEAG
;
A
#
# COMPACT_ATOMS: atom_id res chain seq x y z
N LYS A 1 17.95 16.10 5.95
CA LYS A 1 17.12 14.98 6.42
C LYS A 1 17.89 13.70 6.15
N ASN A 2 18.10 12.87 7.16
CA ASN A 2 18.71 11.56 6.99
C ASN A 2 17.58 10.55 6.74
N TYR A 3 17.58 9.96 5.55
CA TYR A 3 16.65 8.90 5.19
C TYR A 3 17.26 7.54 5.57
N GLY A 4 16.47 6.67 6.23
CA GLY A 4 16.95 5.37 6.68
C GLY A 4 16.75 4.26 5.66
N LYS A 5 15.56 4.19 5.04
CA LYS A 5 15.16 3.12 4.11
C LYS A 5 14.25 3.69 3.03
N THR A 6 14.33 3.13 1.84
CA THR A 6 13.42 3.44 0.73
C THR A 6 12.85 2.14 0.20
N ASP A 7 11.54 2.03 0.18
CA ASP A 7 10.82 0.88 -0.39
C ASP A 7 10.09 1.32 -1.66
N PHE A 8 10.37 0.65 -2.76
CA PHE A 8 9.66 0.86 -4.02
C PHE A 8 8.37 0.05 -3.99
N ILE A 9 7.24 0.76 -4.00
CA ILE A 9 5.88 0.17 -4.00
C ILE A 9 5.48 -0.21 -5.42
N ALA A 10 5.75 0.67 -6.36
CA ALA A 10 5.52 0.39 -7.77
C ALA A 10 6.68 -0.41 -8.37
N VAL A 11 6.39 -1.22 -9.38
CA VAL A 11 7.38 -1.97 -10.15
C VAL A 11 7.60 -1.34 -11.53
N GLU A 12 8.76 -1.63 -12.13
CA GLU A 12 9.10 -1.18 -13.49
C GLU A 12 8.02 -1.60 -14.49
N GLY A 13 7.58 -0.67 -15.33
CA GLY A 13 6.54 -0.90 -16.33
C GLY A 13 5.10 -0.88 -15.79
N GLN A 14 4.90 -0.64 -14.50
CA GLN A 14 3.56 -0.59 -13.89
C GLN A 14 2.83 0.68 -14.30
N HIS A 15 1.55 0.54 -14.66
CA HIS A 15 0.65 1.67 -14.85
C HIS A 15 0.16 2.19 -13.50
N VAL A 16 0.19 3.50 -13.32
CA VAL A 16 -0.25 4.19 -12.10
C VAL A 16 -1.13 5.38 -12.44
N ASP A 17 -2.08 5.68 -11.56
CA ASP A 17 -2.90 6.88 -11.61
C ASP A 17 -2.36 7.96 -10.66
N VAL A 18 -2.84 9.21 -10.85
CA VAL A 18 -2.47 10.33 -9.98
C VAL A 18 -2.75 9.99 -8.52
N GLY A 19 -1.73 10.13 -7.68
CA GLY A 19 -1.80 9.84 -6.24
C GLY A 19 -1.43 8.41 -5.86
N ASP A 20 -1.27 7.48 -6.83
CA ASP A 20 -0.83 6.13 -6.52
C ASP A 20 0.57 6.15 -5.88
N PRO A 21 0.81 5.40 -4.80
CA PRO A 21 2.11 5.37 -4.15
C PRO A 21 3.15 4.69 -5.07
N ILE A 22 4.26 5.38 -5.32
CA ILE A 22 5.38 4.86 -6.11
C ILE A 22 6.50 4.40 -5.18
N VAL A 23 6.81 5.21 -4.17
CA VAL A 23 7.94 5.00 -3.27
C VAL A 23 7.54 5.40 -1.86
N GLU A 24 7.92 4.60 -0.89
CA GLU A 24 7.88 4.96 0.52
C GLU A 24 9.29 5.22 1.04
N VAL A 25 9.46 6.37 1.68
CA VAL A 25 10.71 6.78 2.28
C VAL A 25 10.54 6.77 3.79
N TYR A 26 11.37 6.01 4.47
CA TYR A 26 11.36 5.90 5.92
C TYR A 26 12.49 6.76 6.50
N GLU A 27 12.15 7.56 7.51
CA GLU A 27 13.12 8.37 8.24
C GLU A 27 13.97 7.48 9.17
N TRP A 28 15.07 8.02 9.65
CA TRP A 28 15.91 7.34 10.64
C TRP A 28 15.12 7.09 11.92
N GLY A 29 15.00 5.83 12.33
CA GLY A 29 14.18 5.38 13.47
C GLY A 29 13.11 4.38 13.08
N TYR A 30 12.92 4.15 11.77
CA TYR A 30 12.10 3.05 11.27
C TYR A 30 12.60 1.71 11.82
N ASN A 31 11.69 0.93 12.38
CA ASN A 31 11.97 -0.38 12.94
C ASN A 31 10.94 -1.40 12.45
N ASP A 32 11.41 -2.41 11.69
CA ASP A 32 10.59 -3.53 11.22
C ASP A 32 9.92 -4.27 12.40
N GLU A 33 10.53 -4.27 13.58
CA GLU A 33 9.97 -4.86 14.79
C GLU A 33 8.68 -4.15 15.22
N THR A 34 8.63 -2.81 15.13
CA THR A 34 7.41 -2.05 15.48
C THR A 34 6.26 -2.37 14.51
N LEU A 35 6.54 -2.56 13.22
CA LEU A 35 5.53 -3.02 12.26
C LEU A 35 5.03 -4.42 12.59
N SER A 36 5.93 -5.34 12.94
CA SER A 36 5.56 -6.69 13.35
C SER A 36 4.66 -6.67 14.60
N ILE A 37 5.01 -5.85 15.59
CA ILE A 37 4.19 -5.66 16.80
C ILE A 37 2.80 -5.12 16.46
N LEU A 38 2.71 -4.13 15.55
CA LEU A 38 1.42 -3.60 15.10
C LEU A 38 0.57 -4.68 14.42
N LEU A 39 1.15 -5.45 13.50
CA LEU A 39 0.44 -6.53 12.80
C LEU A 39 -0.05 -7.62 13.76
N ASP A 40 0.77 -8.01 14.73
CA ASP A 40 0.40 -8.97 15.76
C ASP A 40 -0.72 -8.44 16.66
N LEU A 41 -0.67 -7.15 17.01
CA LEU A 41 -1.73 -6.50 17.78
C LEU A 41 -3.04 -6.43 16.98
N GLN A 42 -3.00 -6.06 15.71
CA GLN A 42 -4.18 -6.03 14.84
C GLN A 42 -4.81 -7.43 14.68
N LYS A 43 -3.96 -8.47 14.57
CA LYS A 43 -4.43 -9.85 14.58
C LYS A 43 -5.09 -10.23 15.89
N LYS A 44 -4.54 -9.82 17.04
CA LYS A 44 -5.14 -10.04 18.36
C LYS A 44 -6.50 -9.33 18.49
N ILE A 45 -6.60 -8.08 18.02
CA ILE A 45 -7.86 -7.33 17.99
C ILE A 45 -8.91 -8.10 17.19
N LEU A 46 -8.57 -8.49 15.95
CA LEU A 46 -9.49 -9.24 15.08
C LEU A 46 -9.94 -10.55 15.74
N THR A 47 -9.02 -11.33 16.28
CA THR A 47 -9.32 -12.59 16.97
C THR A 47 -10.23 -12.34 18.17
N TYR A 48 -9.94 -11.33 18.99
CA TYR A 48 -10.77 -11.02 20.15
C TYR A 48 -12.20 -10.58 19.73
N GLN A 49 -12.31 -9.75 18.71
CA GLN A 49 -13.62 -9.34 18.17
C GLN A 49 -14.43 -10.53 17.65
N THR A 50 -13.81 -11.40 16.85
CA THR A 50 -14.54 -12.48 16.16
C THR A 50 -14.75 -13.70 17.04
N GLU A 51 -13.76 -14.14 17.80
CA GLU A 51 -13.80 -15.38 18.57
C GLU A 51 -14.34 -15.21 20.00
N VAL A 52 -14.23 -14.00 20.57
CA VAL A 52 -14.68 -13.74 21.94
C VAL A 52 -15.97 -12.91 21.94
N ARG A 53 -16.00 -11.78 21.21
CA ARG A 53 -17.14 -10.85 21.27
C ARG A 53 -18.30 -11.27 20.37
N LEU A 54 -18.01 -11.85 19.20
CA LEU A 54 -19.01 -12.34 18.26
C LEU A 54 -19.17 -13.88 18.30
N ALA A 55 -18.60 -14.54 19.30
CA ALA A 55 -18.70 -16.00 19.44
C ALA A 55 -20.16 -16.47 19.41
N GLY A 56 -20.48 -17.34 18.45
CA GLY A 56 -21.84 -17.88 18.27
C GLY A 56 -22.86 -16.91 17.67
N ILE A 57 -22.46 -15.69 17.28
CA ILE A 57 -23.30 -14.71 16.58
C ILE A 57 -23.09 -14.87 15.08
N ILE A 58 -24.18 -15.08 14.35
CA ILE A 58 -24.16 -15.06 12.89
C ILE A 58 -24.33 -13.61 12.45
N ASP A 59 -23.27 -13.04 11.91
CA ASP A 59 -23.24 -11.68 11.37
C ASP A 59 -23.15 -11.75 9.85
N GLU A 60 -24.27 -11.55 9.17
CA GLU A 60 -24.35 -11.68 7.71
C GLU A 60 -23.50 -10.62 7.00
N GLN A 61 -23.40 -9.40 7.54
CA GLN A 61 -22.61 -8.34 6.95
C GLN A 61 -21.11 -8.63 7.08
N LEU A 62 -20.66 -9.10 8.23
CA LEU A 62 -19.28 -9.53 8.42
C LEU A 62 -18.94 -10.72 7.51
N ASN A 63 -19.86 -11.67 7.37
CA ASN A 63 -19.68 -12.81 6.48
C ASN A 63 -19.58 -12.39 5.01
N ASP A 64 -20.33 -11.37 4.59
CA ASP A 64 -20.24 -10.83 3.24
C ASP A 64 -18.88 -10.16 2.99
N ILE A 65 -18.44 -9.31 3.91
CA ILE A 65 -17.12 -8.67 3.82
C ILE A 65 -16.02 -9.74 3.75
N ASN A 66 -16.05 -10.77 4.60
CA ASN A 66 -15.06 -11.84 4.59
C ASN A 66 -15.06 -12.61 3.26
N ARG A 67 -16.21 -12.92 2.68
CA ARG A 67 -16.28 -13.56 1.35
C ARG A 67 -15.63 -12.72 0.25
N ARG A 68 -15.81 -11.39 0.29
CA ARG A 68 -15.17 -10.47 -0.66
C ARG A 68 -13.66 -10.43 -0.47
N ILE A 69 -13.19 -10.45 0.78
CA ILE A 69 -11.75 -10.54 1.10
C ILE A 69 -11.18 -11.85 0.56
N ASP A 70 -11.83 -12.99 0.81
CA ASP A 70 -11.36 -14.30 0.35
C ASP A 70 -11.31 -14.37 -1.19
N ALA A 71 -12.32 -13.84 -1.87
CA ALA A 71 -12.35 -13.77 -3.33
C ALA A 71 -11.18 -12.91 -3.87
N LYS A 72 -10.91 -11.76 -3.24
CA LYS A 72 -9.80 -10.88 -3.64
C LYS A 72 -8.43 -11.54 -3.35
N ALA A 73 -8.31 -12.26 -2.24
CA ALA A 73 -7.09 -13.02 -1.94
C ALA A 73 -6.80 -14.10 -2.99
N GLN A 74 -7.84 -14.81 -3.46
CA GLN A 74 -7.69 -15.79 -4.54
C GLN A 74 -7.27 -15.12 -5.86
N GLU A 75 -7.84 -13.95 -6.19
CA GLU A 75 -7.46 -13.19 -7.39
C GLU A 75 -5.99 -12.76 -7.35
N ILE A 76 -5.53 -12.27 -6.20
CA ILE A 76 -4.11 -11.90 -5.97
C ILE A 76 -3.21 -13.13 -6.12
N GLN A 77 -3.56 -14.25 -5.49
CA GLN A 77 -2.78 -15.49 -5.61
C GLN A 77 -2.68 -15.97 -7.05
N GLN A 78 -3.76 -15.89 -7.82
CA GLN A 78 -3.76 -16.22 -9.22
C GLN A 78 -2.88 -15.25 -10.03
N ALA A 79 -2.96 -13.95 -9.79
CA ALA A 79 -2.13 -12.95 -10.46
C ALA A 79 -0.63 -13.19 -10.22
N VAL A 80 -0.26 -13.55 -8.98
CA VAL A 80 1.12 -13.91 -8.63
C VAL A 80 1.56 -15.18 -9.34
N ALA A 81 0.72 -16.23 -9.34
CA ALA A 81 1.02 -17.50 -10.01
C ALA A 81 1.20 -17.35 -11.53
N GLU A 82 0.48 -16.41 -12.15
CA GLU A 82 0.58 -16.09 -13.57
C GLU A 82 1.70 -15.08 -13.89
N GLY A 83 2.43 -14.59 -12.90
CA GLY A 83 3.51 -13.60 -13.08
C GLY A 83 3.03 -12.19 -13.47
N ARG A 84 1.76 -11.84 -13.22
CA ARG A 84 1.16 -10.54 -13.56
C ARG A 84 1.50 -9.44 -12.53
N LEU A 85 2.79 -9.28 -12.19
CA LEU A 85 3.23 -8.35 -11.15
C LEU A 85 2.95 -6.87 -11.48
N VAL A 86 2.92 -6.51 -12.76
CA VAL A 86 2.66 -5.13 -13.23
C VAL A 86 1.25 -4.63 -12.83
N ASN A 87 0.31 -5.54 -12.59
CA ASN A 87 -1.07 -5.21 -12.26
C ASN A 87 -1.40 -5.42 -10.77
N MET A 88 -0.39 -5.57 -9.89
CA MET A 88 -0.63 -5.88 -8.47
C MET A 88 -1.17 -4.68 -7.69
N LEU A 89 -0.73 -3.46 -7.98
CA LEU A 89 -1.09 -2.27 -7.21
C LEU A 89 -2.63 -2.04 -7.10
N PRO A 90 -3.42 -2.13 -8.18
CA PRO A 90 -4.88 -2.06 -8.07
C PRO A 90 -5.47 -3.14 -7.17
N LEU A 91 -5.00 -4.38 -7.27
CA LEU A 91 -5.47 -5.51 -6.47
C LEU A 91 -5.14 -5.32 -4.98
N GLU A 92 -3.94 -4.83 -4.67
CA GLU A 92 -3.51 -4.51 -3.31
C GLU A 92 -4.35 -3.37 -2.71
N ARG A 93 -4.67 -2.33 -3.49
CA ARG A 93 -5.55 -1.23 -3.06
C ARG A 93 -6.95 -1.71 -2.75
N GLU A 94 -7.53 -2.54 -3.61
CA GLU A 94 -8.86 -3.12 -3.40
C GLU A 94 -8.86 -4.04 -2.17
N MET A 95 -7.83 -4.85 -1.98
CA MET A 95 -7.68 -5.67 -0.78
C MET A 95 -7.57 -4.78 0.47
N GLY A 96 -6.74 -3.72 0.43
CA GLY A 96 -6.60 -2.75 1.51
C GLY A 96 -7.93 -2.13 1.90
N ALA A 97 -8.71 -1.67 0.90
CA ALA A 97 -10.04 -1.08 1.13
C ALA A 97 -11.01 -2.08 1.80
N LEU A 98 -10.98 -3.36 1.41
CA LEU A 98 -11.81 -4.41 2.02
C LEU A 98 -11.40 -4.70 3.47
N LEU A 99 -10.10 -4.69 3.76
CA LEU A 99 -9.59 -4.87 5.12
C LEU A 99 -9.96 -3.69 6.02
N ASP A 100 -9.89 -2.47 5.49
CA ASP A 100 -10.31 -1.25 6.19
C ASP A 100 -11.82 -1.25 6.44
N GLU A 101 -12.63 -1.66 5.46
CA GLU A 101 -14.09 -1.83 5.60
C GLU A 101 -14.40 -2.82 6.74
N ARG A 102 -13.73 -3.97 6.78
CA ARG A 102 -13.90 -4.96 7.85
C ARG A 102 -13.54 -4.38 9.22
N MET A 103 -12.40 -3.70 9.30
CA MET A 103 -11.92 -3.10 10.56
C MET A 103 -12.90 -2.02 11.05
N ALA A 104 -13.37 -1.13 10.17
CA ALA A 104 -14.34 -0.09 10.48
C ALA A 104 -15.67 -0.70 10.94
N TYR A 105 -16.15 -1.73 10.24
CA TYR A 105 -17.37 -2.45 10.62
C TYR A 105 -17.26 -3.07 12.01
N LEU A 106 -16.22 -3.85 12.29
CA LEU A 106 -16.01 -4.48 13.59
C LEU A 106 -15.84 -3.44 14.71
N LYS A 107 -15.19 -2.32 14.44
CA LYS A 107 -15.00 -1.24 15.41
C LYS A 107 -16.32 -0.59 15.84
N THR A 108 -17.30 -0.55 14.95
CA THR A 108 -18.62 0.04 15.22
C THR A 108 -19.65 -0.98 15.71
N SER A 109 -19.58 -2.23 15.23
CA SER A 109 -20.57 -3.28 15.50
C SER A 109 -20.27 -4.06 16.78
N VAL A 110 -19.00 -4.19 17.15
CA VAL A 110 -18.58 -4.89 18.38
C VAL A 110 -18.55 -3.92 19.55
N MET A 111 -19.37 -4.19 20.57
CA MET A 111 -19.37 -3.38 21.79
C MET A 111 -18.03 -3.48 22.49
N GLN A 112 -17.40 -2.34 22.72
CA GLN A 112 -16.12 -2.25 23.39
C GLN A 112 -16.23 -2.63 24.86
N ASP A 113 -15.30 -3.42 25.32
CA ASP A 113 -15.02 -3.66 26.73
C ASP A 113 -13.63 -3.11 27.11
N ALA A 114 -13.24 -3.27 28.36
CA ALA A 114 -11.96 -2.75 28.85
C ALA A 114 -10.75 -3.34 28.10
N GLN A 115 -10.82 -4.61 27.70
CA GLN A 115 -9.73 -5.27 26.98
C GLN A 115 -9.59 -4.74 25.55
N LEU A 116 -10.70 -4.56 24.85
CA LEU A 116 -10.69 -4.05 23.49
C LEU A 116 -10.29 -2.56 23.46
N ALA A 117 -10.70 -1.79 24.46
CA ALA A 117 -10.27 -0.40 24.61
C ALA A 117 -8.76 -0.29 24.81
N GLU A 118 -8.17 -1.17 25.62
CA GLU A 118 -6.72 -1.23 25.83
C GLU A 118 -5.98 -1.57 24.53
N TYR A 119 -6.44 -2.56 23.77
CA TYR A 119 -5.86 -2.91 22.48
C TYR A 119 -5.90 -1.74 21.48
N TYR A 120 -7.02 -1.01 21.41
CA TYR A 120 -7.10 0.16 20.53
C TYR A 120 -6.18 1.30 20.97
N ASN A 121 -5.97 1.49 22.27
CA ASN A 121 -5.02 2.48 22.75
C ASN A 121 -3.59 2.14 22.34
N GLN A 122 -3.20 0.88 22.48
CA GLN A 122 -1.88 0.39 22.04
C GLN A 122 -1.72 0.52 20.51
N GLU A 123 -2.73 0.17 19.72
CA GLU A 123 -2.73 0.33 18.28
C GLU A 123 -2.52 1.80 17.88
N ASN A 124 -3.29 2.71 18.47
CA ASN A 124 -3.19 4.14 18.18
C ASN A 124 -1.81 4.70 18.51
N GLU A 125 -1.16 4.21 19.56
CA GLU A 125 0.20 4.62 19.91
C GLU A 125 1.22 4.16 18.87
N LEU A 126 1.15 2.89 18.45
CA LEU A 126 2.01 2.34 17.40
C LEU A 126 1.80 3.05 16.06
N LEU A 127 0.55 3.31 15.68
CA LEU A 127 0.22 4.03 14.45
C LEU A 127 0.79 5.46 14.45
N ARG A 128 0.74 6.16 15.59
CA ARG A 128 1.35 7.49 15.74
C ARG A 128 2.87 7.46 15.59
N GLN A 129 3.52 6.46 16.16
CA GLN A 129 4.96 6.27 16.00
C GLN A 129 5.32 6.04 14.53
N ILE A 130 4.61 5.14 13.84
CA ILE A 130 4.85 4.79 12.44
C ILE A 130 4.56 5.97 11.51
N ALA A 131 3.47 6.72 11.73
CA ALA A 131 3.11 7.86 10.91
C ALA A 131 4.20 8.96 10.89
N GLY A 132 4.98 9.08 11.96
CA GLY A 132 6.12 10.01 12.03
C GLY A 132 7.34 9.56 11.22
N TRP A 133 7.40 8.32 10.78
CA TRP A 133 8.60 7.75 10.13
C TRP A 133 8.47 7.60 8.63
N ARG A 134 7.25 7.64 8.09
CA ARG A 134 6.97 7.29 6.70
C ARG A 134 6.52 8.49 5.89
N THR A 135 7.17 8.69 4.74
CA THR A 135 6.71 9.63 3.71
C THR A 135 6.43 8.85 2.43
N SER A 136 5.19 8.87 1.96
CA SER A 136 4.81 8.29 0.68
C SER A 136 5.00 9.31 -0.45
N VAL A 137 5.63 8.88 -1.52
CA VAL A 137 5.77 9.65 -2.76
C VAL A 137 4.82 9.04 -3.78
N GLY A 138 3.78 9.77 -4.14
CA GLY A 138 2.79 9.35 -5.12
C GLY A 138 3.07 9.87 -6.53
N ALA A 139 2.43 9.23 -7.51
CA ALA A 139 2.43 9.66 -8.90
C ALA A 139 1.81 11.06 -9.02
N ARG A 140 2.49 11.95 -9.72
CA ARG A 140 1.99 13.31 -10.00
C ARG A 140 1.10 13.35 -11.23
N GLU A 141 1.26 12.38 -12.12
CA GLU A 141 0.54 12.24 -13.38
C GLU A 141 0.22 10.76 -13.61
N THR A 142 -0.84 10.47 -14.34
CA THR A 142 -1.14 9.11 -14.82
C THR A 142 -0.10 8.69 -15.85
N GLY A 143 0.47 7.49 -15.71
CA GLY A 143 1.50 7.04 -16.63
C GLY A 143 2.05 5.65 -16.28
N THR A 144 3.19 5.35 -16.86
CA THR A 144 3.93 4.11 -16.59
C THR A 144 5.19 4.43 -15.80
N VAL A 145 5.39 3.69 -14.71
CA VAL A 145 6.58 3.85 -13.86
C VAL A 145 7.81 3.32 -14.59
N SER A 146 8.88 4.13 -14.60
CA SER A 146 10.21 3.67 -14.97
C SER A 146 11.24 4.16 -13.95
N PHE A 147 12.09 3.25 -13.52
CA PHE A 147 13.24 3.53 -12.66
C PHE A 147 14.55 3.62 -13.45
N TYR A 148 14.49 3.43 -14.77
CA TYR A 148 15.64 3.59 -15.66
C TYR A 148 15.72 5.03 -16.16
N PHE A 149 16.89 5.63 -15.98
CA PHE A 149 17.22 6.96 -16.47
C PHE A 149 18.30 6.81 -17.54
N ASP A 150 17.96 7.14 -18.78
CA ASP A 150 18.92 7.16 -19.90
C ASP A 150 19.48 8.57 -20.17
N GLY A 151 19.07 9.57 -19.38
CA GLY A 151 19.46 10.97 -19.54
C GLY A 151 18.65 11.74 -20.57
N CYS A 152 17.73 11.08 -21.27
CA CYS A 152 16.88 11.68 -22.29
C CYS A 152 15.62 12.34 -21.76
N GLU A 153 15.25 12.12 -20.48
CA GLU A 153 13.97 12.56 -19.87
C GLU A 153 13.76 14.08 -19.96
N ALA A 154 14.83 14.84 -19.82
CA ALA A 154 14.77 16.31 -19.92
C ALA A 154 14.46 16.79 -21.34
N LEU A 155 14.82 16.00 -22.33
CA LEU A 155 14.67 16.29 -23.77
C LEU A 155 13.37 15.71 -24.32
N MET A 156 13.00 14.48 -23.92
CA MET A 156 11.83 13.76 -24.40
C MET A 156 10.52 14.19 -23.70
N LYS A 157 10.33 15.49 -23.55
CA LYS A 157 9.05 16.04 -23.07
C LYS A 157 8.08 16.21 -24.22
N PRO A 158 6.75 16.08 -23.99
CA PRO A 158 5.73 16.28 -25.02
C PRO A 158 5.87 17.60 -25.77
N GLU A 159 6.28 18.66 -25.10
CA GLU A 159 6.48 20.00 -25.67
C GLU A 159 7.66 20.05 -26.65
N ASN A 160 8.57 19.12 -26.56
CA ASN A 160 9.79 19.06 -27.39
C ASN A 160 9.66 18.10 -28.59
N ILE A 161 8.62 17.26 -28.65
CA ILE A 161 8.46 16.22 -29.69
C ILE A 161 8.65 16.77 -31.11
N GLY A 162 8.11 17.97 -31.40
CA GLY A 162 8.26 18.60 -32.70
C GLY A 162 9.67 19.17 -33.02
N ARG A 163 10.58 19.15 -32.07
CA ARG A 163 11.95 19.69 -32.20
C ARG A 163 13.02 18.60 -32.24
N PHE A 164 12.64 17.33 -32.13
CA PHE A 164 13.60 16.23 -32.15
C PHE A 164 14.20 16.07 -33.54
N THR A 165 15.51 16.23 -33.59
CA THR A 165 16.29 15.89 -34.78
C THR A 165 17.20 14.70 -34.44
N LYS A 166 17.57 13.90 -35.45
CA LYS A 166 18.52 12.81 -35.31
C LYS A 166 19.84 13.27 -34.66
N LYS A 167 20.24 14.53 -34.92
CA LYS A 167 21.44 15.15 -34.35
C LYS A 167 21.31 15.41 -32.85
N ALA A 168 20.16 15.87 -32.37
CA ALA A 168 19.91 16.10 -30.94
C ALA A 168 19.93 14.80 -30.13
N LEU A 169 19.42 13.70 -30.67
CA LEU A 169 19.51 12.38 -30.03
C LEU A 169 20.94 11.85 -29.97
N GLN A 170 21.72 12.03 -31.03
CA GLN A 170 23.13 11.61 -31.06
C GLN A 170 24.03 12.40 -30.10
N GLU A 171 23.71 13.66 -29.83
CA GLU A 171 24.46 14.49 -28.86
C GLU A 171 24.20 14.05 -27.41
N VAL A 172 23.04 13.44 -27.13
CA VAL A 172 22.71 12.88 -25.80
C VAL A 172 23.37 11.53 -25.58
N GLU A 173 23.43 10.67 -26.61
CA GLU A 173 24.15 9.38 -26.53
C GLU A 173 25.68 9.53 -26.40
N ALA A 174 26.23 10.69 -26.72
CA ALA A 174 27.66 10.95 -26.70
C ALA A 174 28.18 11.64 -25.42
N GLY A 175 27.30 12.05 -24.49
CA GLY A 175 27.61 12.73 -23.23
C GLY A 175 27.46 11.83 -22.03
#